data_3909db483626944dfa7cebdef56f7042
#
_entry.id   3909db483626944dfa7cebdef56f7042
#
_cell.length_a   1.000
_cell.length_b   1.000
_cell.length_c   1.000
_cell.angle_alpha   90.00
_cell.angle_beta   90.00
_cell.angle_gamma   90.00
#
_symmetry.space_group_name_H-M   'P 1'
#
loop_
_entity.id
_entity.type
_entity.pdbx_description
1 polymer ?
#
loop_
_entity_poly.entity_id
_entity_poly.type
_entity_poly.pdbx_seq_one_letter_code
_entity_poly.pdbx_strand_id
1 'polypeptide(L)'
;MSLDTASVDGNDAGYIPSAQPVESGSSVRAAFAAAAATLSVVGVFAILSTAMFLWGLWTTDPLKSIGGFIPILSLILILRVWRSLGWEMDGTWWGLVLLAVTVASVHLRDHAILEFIFSPSWSIFLPPHSAVAVAYTAGAVLLFGGVRLLRAALFPVVLTWFVNPVPNFFTLHIDLPLQHISSWIARAFAHALGQQLTPDQLKLMFTPDFGMFIAPGCNGIRGAITMGFLALIAGYLYKFRPRIWALVVAGAVLLGYVFNLLRLCFLVLYYIVALHITWLQTRAEMGDYVIGACLFFVATAVLFTLIQKLSPDGDLRPPRLPRVAAGEISTRSFALRWAAFALLVLLGSVSYVQAIAAARQRPIVVADPKALGRFPQRVGNFKLQREWNEYILTGPLIFYWADYVYDGPGTSGVTAASGDGAQEGPAVVSVGISPVLGAHDTLLCHAARGEDWLWHGPLEIATDSGTASFSGSFFNDGATQYLEATTICTGDSCGQFSTERQHFGFVYSRVDTKTLLSPNPERPIPVLLRTETLNTSMVPDAARAELTANLQSFLRGAELQVFTQPYR
;
A
#
# COMPACT_ATOMS: atom_id res chain seq x y z
N MET A 1 -6.53 -94.06 -19.33
CA MET A 1 -7.01 -94.32 -20.67
C MET A 1 -6.83 -93.03 -21.43
N SER A 2 -5.75 -93.00 -22.21
CA SER A 2 -5.57 -92.49 -23.57
C SER A 2 -5.88 -91.01 -23.77
N LEU A 3 -4.84 -90.07 -23.74
CA LEU A 3 -4.05 -89.64 -24.91
C LEU A 3 -4.92 -89.07 -26.04
N ASP A 4 -4.78 -87.81 -26.24
CA ASP A 4 -4.35 -87.35 -27.58
C ASP A 4 -3.75 -85.94 -27.54
N THR A 5 -2.54 -85.91 -28.05
CA THR A 5 -1.74 -84.70 -28.34
C THR A 5 -2.17 -84.14 -29.70
N ALA A 6 -2.42 -82.87 -29.76
CA ALA A 6 -2.41 -82.15 -31.04
C ALA A 6 -1.55 -80.86 -30.90
N SER A 7 -0.40 -80.92 -31.54
CA SER A 7 0.46 -79.79 -31.85
C SER A 7 -0.19 -78.95 -32.91
N VAL A 8 -0.26 -77.61 -32.64
CA VAL A 8 -0.45 -76.61 -33.71
C VAL A 8 0.65 -75.56 -33.59
N ASP A 9 1.57 -75.68 -34.50
CA ASP A 9 2.48 -74.62 -34.88
C ASP A 9 1.66 -73.47 -35.44
N GLY A 10 1.91 -72.27 -34.92
CA GLY A 10 1.33 -71.03 -35.44
C GLY A 10 2.13 -69.88 -35.03
N ASN A 11 3.20 -69.67 -35.76
CA ASN A 11 4.07 -68.44 -35.68
C ASN A 11 3.28 -67.28 -36.25
N ASP A 12 2.58 -66.50 -35.40
CA ASP A 12 2.09 -65.16 -35.71
C ASP A 12 2.69 -64.20 -34.71
N ALA A 13 3.89 -63.72 -35.04
CA ALA A 13 4.48 -62.57 -34.40
C ALA A 13 3.63 -61.35 -34.72
N GLY A 14 2.55 -61.15 -33.96
CA GLY A 14 1.76 -59.94 -33.99
C GLY A 14 2.66 -58.78 -33.61
N TYR A 15 2.95 -57.94 -34.60
CA TYR A 15 3.61 -56.64 -34.48
C TYR A 15 2.82 -55.78 -33.49
N ILE A 16 3.28 -55.70 -32.22
CA ILE A 16 2.82 -54.72 -31.26
C ILE A 16 3.40 -53.40 -31.70
N PRO A 17 2.59 -52.47 -32.23
CA PRO A 17 3.11 -51.14 -32.53
C PRO A 17 3.61 -50.57 -31.20
N SER A 18 4.91 -50.32 -31.16
CA SER A 18 5.55 -49.60 -30.06
C SER A 18 4.76 -48.34 -29.81
N ALA A 19 4.10 -48.28 -28.65
CA ALA A 19 3.45 -47.07 -28.21
C ALA A 19 4.52 -45.95 -28.18
N GLN A 20 4.50 -45.13 -29.21
CA GLN A 20 5.34 -43.92 -29.24
C GLN A 20 4.99 -43.08 -28.02
N PRO A 21 5.98 -42.46 -27.38
CA PRO A 21 5.81 -41.84 -26.10
C PRO A 21 4.85 -40.65 -26.19
N VAL A 22 3.79 -40.68 -25.41
CA VAL A 22 2.85 -39.58 -25.15
C VAL A 22 3.56 -38.36 -24.52
N GLU A 23 4.87 -38.42 -24.31
CA GLU A 23 5.69 -37.38 -23.65
C GLU A 23 5.93 -36.12 -24.47
N SER A 24 5.91 -36.19 -25.81
CA SER A 24 6.21 -35.01 -26.65
C SER A 24 5.14 -33.91 -26.57
N GLY A 25 3.88 -34.27 -26.40
CA GLY A 25 2.79 -33.29 -26.31
C GLY A 25 2.71 -32.54 -24.97
N SER A 26 3.19 -33.12 -23.89
CA SER A 26 3.16 -32.46 -22.56
C SER A 26 4.27 -31.43 -22.40
N SER A 27 5.44 -31.69 -22.99
CA SER A 27 6.57 -30.73 -22.96
C SER A 27 6.29 -29.47 -23.80
N VAL A 28 5.66 -29.64 -24.96
CA VAL A 28 5.26 -28.51 -25.81
C VAL A 28 4.21 -27.64 -25.12
N ARG A 29 3.20 -28.24 -24.50
CA ARG A 29 2.18 -27.51 -23.72
C ARG A 29 2.78 -26.76 -22.54
N ALA A 30 3.72 -27.36 -21.82
CA ALA A 30 4.42 -26.70 -20.72
C ALA A 30 5.23 -25.49 -21.22
N ALA A 31 5.87 -25.58 -22.39
CA ALA A 31 6.58 -24.45 -23.00
C ALA A 31 5.63 -23.30 -23.38
N PHE A 32 4.46 -23.59 -23.96
CA PHE A 32 3.45 -22.55 -24.23
C PHE A 32 2.88 -21.94 -22.96
N ALA A 33 2.65 -22.74 -21.90
CA ALA A 33 2.21 -22.22 -20.60
C ALA A 33 3.26 -21.31 -19.97
N ALA A 34 4.53 -21.69 -20.06
CA ALA A 34 5.64 -20.84 -19.60
C ALA A 34 5.71 -19.54 -20.39
N ALA A 35 5.59 -19.58 -21.72
CA ALA A 35 5.56 -18.39 -22.55
C ALA A 35 4.37 -17.47 -22.21
N ALA A 36 3.17 -18.02 -21.98
CA ALA A 36 2.00 -17.27 -21.56
C ALA A 36 2.18 -16.63 -20.18
N ALA A 37 2.77 -17.36 -19.23
CA ALA A 37 3.07 -16.85 -17.89
C ALA A 37 4.11 -15.70 -17.95
N THR A 38 5.19 -15.89 -18.72
CA THR A 38 6.22 -14.86 -18.91
C THR A 38 5.61 -13.60 -19.54
N LEU A 39 4.81 -13.74 -20.59
CA LEU A 39 4.15 -12.60 -21.22
C LEU A 39 3.16 -11.93 -20.27
N SER A 40 2.46 -12.68 -19.41
CA SER A 40 1.58 -12.12 -18.39
C SER A 40 2.34 -11.33 -17.34
N VAL A 41 3.54 -11.76 -16.94
CA VAL A 41 4.42 -11.01 -16.04
C VAL A 41 4.93 -9.73 -16.71
N VAL A 42 5.42 -9.83 -17.95
CA VAL A 42 5.85 -8.66 -18.73
C VAL A 42 4.67 -7.73 -18.98
N GLY A 43 3.47 -8.28 -19.19
CA GLY A 43 2.25 -7.53 -19.41
C GLY A 43 1.86 -6.56 -18.29
N VAL A 44 2.43 -6.70 -17.09
CA VAL A 44 2.26 -5.74 -15.98
C VAL A 44 2.72 -4.32 -16.38
N PHE A 45 3.60 -4.19 -17.35
CA PHE A 45 3.97 -2.87 -17.92
C PHE A 45 2.77 -2.12 -18.51
N ALA A 46 1.71 -2.80 -18.96
CA ALA A 46 0.50 -2.14 -19.43
C ALA A 46 -0.33 -1.47 -18.32
N ILE A 47 -0.08 -1.83 -17.06
CA ILE A 47 -0.70 -1.25 -15.86
C ILE A 47 0.38 -0.70 -14.91
N LEU A 48 1.43 -0.09 -15.47
CA LEU A 48 2.64 0.29 -14.74
C LEU A 48 2.35 1.23 -13.57
N SER A 49 1.43 2.17 -13.69
CA SER A 49 1.07 3.08 -12.59
C SER A 49 0.55 2.33 -11.37
N THR A 50 -0.34 1.34 -11.58
CA THR A 50 -0.81 0.46 -10.50
C THR A 50 0.34 -0.36 -9.91
N ALA A 51 1.24 -0.88 -10.74
CA ALA A 51 2.39 -1.65 -10.27
C ALA A 51 3.36 -0.78 -9.44
N MET A 52 3.63 0.44 -9.89
CA MET A 52 4.48 1.39 -9.15
C MET A 52 3.85 1.85 -7.85
N PHE A 53 2.53 2.13 -7.84
CA PHE A 53 1.80 2.44 -6.62
C PHE A 53 1.92 1.29 -5.60
N LEU A 54 1.65 0.05 -6.02
CA LEU A 54 1.76 -1.11 -5.15
C LEU A 54 3.20 -1.34 -4.68
N TRP A 55 4.19 -1.14 -5.54
CA TRP A 55 5.60 -1.23 -5.17
C TRP A 55 5.97 -0.19 -4.11
N GLY A 56 5.57 1.07 -4.30
CA GLY A 56 5.71 2.12 -3.30
C GLY A 56 5.09 1.69 -1.97
N LEU A 57 3.82 1.24 -2.00
CA LEU A 57 3.09 0.80 -0.83
C LEU A 57 3.80 -0.35 -0.08
N TRP A 58 4.38 -1.32 -0.78
CA TRP A 58 5.07 -2.47 -0.16
C TRP A 58 6.43 -2.11 0.43
N THR A 59 7.07 -1.07 -0.08
CA THR A 59 8.40 -0.63 0.37
C THR A 59 8.35 0.43 1.47
N THR A 60 7.28 1.23 1.52
CA THR A 60 7.14 2.31 2.50
C THR A 60 6.27 1.94 3.69
N ASP A 61 5.22 1.11 3.50
CA ASP A 61 4.30 0.72 4.57
C ASP A 61 4.62 -0.69 5.10
N PRO A 62 5.16 -0.81 6.32
CA PRO A 62 5.47 -2.11 6.92
C PRO A 62 4.26 -3.03 7.09
N LEU A 63 3.04 -2.49 7.27
CA LEU A 63 1.81 -3.28 7.39
C LEU A 63 1.39 -3.90 6.06
N LYS A 64 1.66 -3.20 4.96
CA LYS A 64 1.26 -3.60 3.61
C LYS A 64 2.35 -4.38 2.85
N SER A 65 3.56 -4.45 3.40
CA SER A 65 4.73 -5.10 2.76
C SER A 65 4.50 -6.57 2.38
N ILE A 66 3.66 -7.30 3.14
CA ILE A 66 3.31 -8.71 2.83
C ILE A 66 2.59 -8.84 1.47
N GLY A 67 1.91 -7.77 1.02
CA GLY A 67 1.25 -7.71 -0.28
C GLY A 67 2.20 -7.98 -1.45
N GLY A 68 3.49 -7.65 -1.31
CA GLY A 68 4.51 -7.89 -2.32
C GLY A 68 4.78 -9.36 -2.64
N PHE A 69 4.50 -10.27 -1.69
CA PHE A 69 4.64 -11.72 -1.91
C PHE A 69 3.42 -12.33 -2.62
N ILE A 70 2.27 -11.66 -2.57
CA ILE A 70 1.01 -12.19 -3.10
C ILE A 70 1.06 -12.49 -4.60
N PRO A 71 1.56 -11.60 -5.48
CA PRO A 71 1.64 -11.89 -6.92
C PRO A 71 2.48 -13.12 -7.23
N ILE A 72 3.61 -13.28 -6.55
CA ILE A 72 4.53 -14.40 -6.75
C ILE A 72 3.85 -15.72 -6.32
N LEU A 73 3.26 -15.71 -5.14
CA LEU A 73 2.56 -16.86 -4.61
C LEU A 73 1.36 -17.24 -5.47
N SER A 74 0.55 -16.26 -5.88
CA SER A 74 -0.58 -16.47 -6.78
C SER A 74 -0.14 -17.10 -8.10
N LEU A 75 0.94 -16.59 -8.70
CA LEU A 75 1.50 -17.16 -9.93
C LEU A 75 1.92 -18.63 -9.73
N ILE A 76 2.63 -18.95 -8.66
CA ILE A 76 3.06 -20.32 -8.33
C ILE A 76 1.84 -21.25 -8.20
N LEU A 77 0.81 -20.80 -7.48
CA LEU A 77 -0.41 -21.58 -7.27
C LEU A 77 -1.22 -21.76 -8.58
N ILE A 78 -1.31 -20.74 -9.44
CA ILE A 78 -1.94 -20.82 -10.75
C ILE A 78 -1.20 -21.84 -11.62
N LEU A 79 0.13 -21.75 -11.70
CA LEU A 79 0.95 -22.70 -12.47
C LEU A 79 0.81 -24.12 -11.96
N ARG A 80 0.72 -24.31 -10.64
CA ARG A 80 0.48 -25.61 -10.02
C ARG A 80 -0.87 -26.20 -10.43
N VAL A 81 -1.94 -25.38 -10.42
CA VAL A 81 -3.27 -25.80 -10.87
C VAL A 81 -3.23 -26.10 -12.37
N TRP A 82 -2.62 -25.23 -13.17
CA TRP A 82 -2.51 -25.41 -14.63
C TRP A 82 -1.77 -26.70 -15.00
N ARG A 83 -0.68 -26.99 -14.28
CA ARG A 83 0.04 -28.27 -14.41
C ARG A 83 -0.85 -29.47 -14.10
N SER A 84 -1.71 -29.39 -13.08
CA SER A 84 -2.63 -30.47 -12.72
C SER A 84 -3.69 -30.76 -13.79
N LEU A 85 -4.04 -29.73 -14.58
CA LEU A 85 -4.91 -29.81 -15.75
C LEU A 85 -4.17 -30.25 -17.02
N GLY A 86 -2.88 -30.61 -16.94
CA GLY A 86 -2.10 -31.04 -18.11
C GLY A 86 -1.76 -29.89 -19.08
N TRP A 87 -1.69 -28.66 -18.58
CA TRP A 87 -1.40 -27.44 -19.34
C TRP A 87 -2.43 -27.21 -20.46
N GLU A 88 -3.73 -27.42 -20.18
CA GLU A 88 -4.80 -27.14 -21.13
C GLU A 88 -4.78 -25.67 -21.60
N MET A 89 -4.99 -25.47 -22.91
CA MET A 89 -4.89 -24.17 -23.57
C MET A 89 -6.23 -23.72 -24.19
N ASP A 90 -7.33 -23.94 -23.48
CA ASP A 90 -8.69 -23.60 -23.92
C ASP A 90 -9.03 -22.12 -23.69
N GLY A 91 -8.07 -21.23 -23.92
CA GLY A 91 -8.24 -19.80 -23.71
C GLY A 91 -9.39 -19.20 -24.50
N THR A 92 -9.96 -18.12 -23.98
CA THR A 92 -11.08 -17.40 -24.58
C THR A 92 -10.74 -15.93 -24.84
N TRP A 93 -11.32 -15.34 -25.89
CA TRP A 93 -11.15 -13.93 -26.24
C TRP A 93 -11.75 -12.97 -25.18
N TRP A 94 -12.67 -13.45 -24.34
CA TRP A 94 -13.17 -12.68 -23.19
C TRP A 94 -12.07 -12.30 -22.21
N GLY A 95 -11.00 -13.09 -22.14
CA GLY A 95 -9.81 -12.73 -21.38
C GLY A 95 -9.13 -11.47 -21.90
N LEU A 96 -9.03 -11.32 -23.25
CA LEU A 96 -8.48 -10.11 -23.84
C LEU A 96 -9.38 -8.89 -23.61
N VAL A 97 -10.70 -9.07 -23.69
CA VAL A 97 -11.67 -8.00 -23.38
C VAL A 97 -11.50 -7.53 -21.95
N LEU A 98 -11.42 -8.45 -20.98
CA LEU A 98 -11.21 -8.12 -19.58
C LEU A 98 -9.88 -7.40 -19.36
N LEU A 99 -8.80 -7.85 -19.99
CA LEU A 99 -7.49 -7.18 -19.95
C LEU A 99 -7.54 -5.78 -20.56
N ALA A 100 -8.18 -5.62 -21.72
CA ALA A 100 -8.32 -4.31 -22.36
C ALA A 100 -9.13 -3.33 -21.49
N VAL A 101 -10.22 -3.77 -20.90
CA VAL A 101 -11.02 -2.96 -19.95
C VAL A 101 -10.17 -2.60 -18.72
N THR A 102 -9.39 -3.55 -18.19
CA THR A 102 -8.51 -3.31 -17.04
C THR A 102 -7.45 -2.28 -17.36
N VAL A 103 -6.75 -2.42 -18.50
CA VAL A 103 -5.75 -1.46 -18.96
C VAL A 103 -6.39 -0.08 -19.19
N ALA A 104 -7.53 -0.04 -19.88
CA ALA A 104 -8.26 1.20 -20.15
C ALA A 104 -8.69 1.90 -18.84
N SER A 105 -9.15 1.16 -17.82
CA SER A 105 -9.54 1.73 -16.54
C SER A 105 -8.36 2.33 -15.78
N VAL A 106 -7.17 1.71 -15.86
CA VAL A 106 -5.95 2.25 -15.26
C VAL A 106 -5.53 3.53 -15.98
N HIS A 107 -5.51 3.53 -17.32
CA HIS A 107 -5.18 4.73 -18.09
C HIS A 107 -6.19 5.86 -17.87
N LEU A 108 -7.48 5.53 -17.79
CA LEU A 108 -8.51 6.51 -17.47
C LEU A 108 -8.25 7.17 -16.10
N ARG A 109 -7.90 6.36 -15.09
CA ARG A 109 -7.50 6.89 -13.78
C ARG A 109 -6.32 7.84 -13.90
N ASP A 110 -5.27 7.45 -14.59
CA ASP A 110 -4.04 8.23 -14.67
C ASP A 110 -4.23 9.58 -15.40
N HIS A 111 -5.12 9.63 -16.40
CA HIS A 111 -5.35 10.84 -17.20
C HIS A 111 -6.49 11.73 -16.67
N ALA A 112 -7.49 11.12 -16.04
CA ALA A 112 -8.68 11.82 -15.60
C ALA A 112 -8.72 12.02 -14.07
N ILE A 113 -7.61 11.80 -13.36
CA ILE A 113 -7.58 11.88 -11.89
C ILE A 113 -8.08 13.23 -11.38
N LEU A 114 -7.75 14.33 -12.06
CA LEU A 114 -8.21 15.66 -11.69
C LEU A 114 -9.74 15.81 -11.85
N GLU A 115 -10.31 15.28 -12.94
CA GLU A 115 -11.75 15.32 -13.16
C GLU A 115 -12.50 14.49 -12.11
N PHE A 116 -11.92 13.36 -11.69
CA PHE A 116 -12.49 12.53 -10.64
C PHE A 116 -12.38 13.18 -9.25
N ILE A 117 -11.31 13.93 -8.99
CA ILE A 117 -11.18 14.72 -7.76
C ILE A 117 -12.31 15.75 -7.67
N PHE A 118 -12.60 16.46 -8.77
CA PHE A 118 -13.63 17.50 -8.81
C PHE A 118 -15.06 16.96 -9.01
N SER A 119 -15.20 15.72 -9.43
CA SER A 119 -16.48 15.05 -9.61
C SER A 119 -16.49 13.66 -8.96
N PRO A 120 -16.48 13.59 -7.62
CA PRO A 120 -16.31 12.33 -6.88
C PRO A 120 -17.38 11.26 -7.18
N SER A 121 -18.53 11.65 -7.68
CA SER A 121 -19.56 10.72 -8.14
C SER A 121 -19.08 9.76 -9.23
N TRP A 122 -18.07 10.15 -10.00
CA TRP A 122 -17.43 9.34 -11.03
C TRP A 122 -16.35 8.43 -10.48
N SER A 123 -15.86 8.67 -9.26
CA SER A 123 -14.80 7.85 -8.63
C SER A 123 -15.23 6.39 -8.45
N ILE A 124 -16.52 6.11 -8.40
CA ILE A 124 -17.07 4.75 -8.34
C ILE A 124 -16.69 3.91 -9.58
N PHE A 125 -16.38 4.55 -10.72
CA PHE A 125 -15.93 3.86 -11.93
C PHE A 125 -14.42 3.58 -11.94
N LEU A 126 -13.68 4.05 -10.93
CA LEU A 126 -12.26 3.77 -10.78
C LEU A 126 -12.07 2.55 -9.86
N PRO A 127 -11.79 1.38 -10.40
CA PRO A 127 -11.59 0.20 -9.57
C PRO A 127 -10.37 0.39 -8.66
N PRO A 128 -10.39 -0.08 -7.41
CA PRO A 128 -9.24 -0.07 -6.53
C PRO A 128 -8.10 -0.91 -7.13
N HIS A 129 -6.85 -0.60 -6.78
CA HIS A 129 -5.67 -1.32 -7.30
C HIS A 129 -5.73 -2.83 -7.07
N SER A 130 -6.36 -3.27 -5.96
CA SER A 130 -6.63 -4.69 -5.70
C SER A 130 -7.57 -5.31 -6.74
N ALA A 131 -8.64 -4.60 -7.14
CA ALA A 131 -9.55 -5.07 -8.18
C ALA A 131 -8.86 -5.13 -9.55
N VAL A 132 -7.99 -4.15 -9.86
CA VAL A 132 -7.15 -4.17 -11.07
C VAL A 132 -6.27 -5.42 -11.09
N ALA A 133 -5.61 -5.75 -9.97
CA ALA A 133 -4.77 -6.95 -9.88
C ALA A 133 -5.56 -8.23 -10.10
N VAL A 134 -6.75 -8.36 -9.50
CA VAL A 134 -7.64 -9.52 -9.71
C VAL A 134 -8.12 -9.59 -11.16
N ALA A 135 -8.60 -8.48 -11.72
CA ALA A 135 -9.12 -8.43 -13.09
C ALA A 135 -8.01 -8.74 -14.13
N TYR A 136 -6.82 -8.19 -13.93
CA TYR A 136 -5.66 -8.49 -14.75
C TYR A 136 -5.29 -9.98 -14.71
N THR A 137 -5.18 -10.54 -13.51
CA THR A 137 -4.84 -11.95 -13.32
C THR A 137 -5.91 -12.86 -13.90
N ALA A 138 -7.19 -12.56 -13.64
CA ALA A 138 -8.33 -13.29 -14.21
C ALA A 138 -8.33 -13.23 -15.74
N GLY A 139 -8.09 -12.04 -16.31
CA GLY A 139 -8.01 -11.83 -17.75
C GLY A 139 -6.90 -12.65 -18.40
N ALA A 140 -5.70 -12.68 -17.82
CA ALA A 140 -4.57 -13.47 -18.30
C ALA A 140 -4.86 -14.98 -18.23
N VAL A 141 -5.38 -15.45 -17.10
CA VAL A 141 -5.77 -16.85 -16.92
C VAL A 141 -6.87 -17.26 -17.92
N LEU A 142 -7.85 -16.39 -18.12
CA LEU A 142 -8.97 -16.65 -19.05
C LEU A 142 -8.50 -16.64 -20.52
N LEU A 143 -7.58 -15.74 -20.88
CA LEU A 143 -7.05 -15.60 -22.25
C LEU A 143 -6.27 -16.83 -22.69
N PHE A 144 -5.45 -17.40 -21.79
CA PHE A 144 -4.56 -18.51 -22.14
C PHE A 144 -5.10 -19.88 -21.70
N GLY A 145 -5.64 -19.99 -20.49
CA GLY A 145 -6.09 -21.25 -19.91
C GLY A 145 -7.60 -21.46 -19.94
N GLY A 146 -8.37 -20.43 -20.23
CA GLY A 146 -9.83 -20.49 -20.39
C GLY A 146 -10.61 -20.60 -19.07
N VAL A 147 -11.91 -20.77 -19.23
CA VAL A 147 -12.88 -20.78 -18.09
C VAL A 147 -12.60 -21.92 -17.11
N ARG A 148 -12.14 -23.06 -17.62
CA ARG A 148 -11.86 -24.22 -16.78
C ARG A 148 -10.69 -23.96 -15.84
N LEU A 149 -9.59 -23.40 -16.36
CA LEU A 149 -8.45 -23.00 -15.54
C LEU A 149 -8.87 -21.89 -14.55
N LEU A 150 -9.63 -20.88 -15.00
CA LEU A 150 -10.10 -19.81 -14.13
C LEU A 150 -10.91 -20.33 -12.95
N ARG A 151 -11.86 -21.26 -13.20
CA ARG A 151 -12.66 -21.89 -12.13
C ARG A 151 -11.80 -22.71 -11.17
N ALA A 152 -10.85 -23.49 -11.68
CA ALA A 152 -9.95 -24.30 -10.87
C ALA A 152 -8.94 -23.45 -10.07
N ALA A 153 -8.50 -22.34 -10.64
CA ALA A 153 -7.56 -21.38 -10.04
C ALA A 153 -8.27 -20.16 -9.42
N LEU A 154 -9.57 -20.24 -9.11
CA LEU A 154 -10.32 -19.10 -8.58
C LEU A 154 -9.69 -18.55 -7.30
N PHE A 155 -9.28 -19.43 -6.38
CA PHE A 155 -8.65 -19.02 -5.14
C PHE A 155 -7.35 -18.21 -5.37
N PRO A 156 -6.32 -18.72 -6.10
CA PRO A 156 -5.12 -17.94 -6.34
C PRO A 156 -5.36 -16.67 -7.18
N VAL A 157 -6.38 -16.63 -8.04
CA VAL A 157 -6.77 -15.38 -8.73
C VAL A 157 -7.36 -14.38 -7.75
N VAL A 158 -8.30 -14.77 -6.88
CA VAL A 158 -8.88 -13.89 -5.86
C VAL A 158 -7.84 -13.52 -4.80
N LEU A 159 -6.85 -14.37 -4.54
CA LEU A 159 -5.75 -14.07 -3.62
C LEU A 159 -5.01 -12.77 -4.02
N THR A 160 -4.96 -12.42 -5.30
CA THR A 160 -4.36 -11.14 -5.76
C THR A 160 -5.13 -9.89 -5.28
N TRP A 161 -6.34 -10.04 -4.71
CA TRP A 161 -7.00 -8.94 -4.01
C TRP A 161 -6.17 -8.41 -2.83
N PHE A 162 -5.41 -9.27 -2.20
CA PHE A 162 -4.58 -8.97 -1.04
C PHE A 162 -3.20 -8.36 -1.39
N VAL A 163 -2.98 -7.90 -2.62
CA VAL A 163 -1.80 -7.08 -2.96
C VAL A 163 -1.78 -5.78 -2.14
N ASN A 164 -2.95 -5.31 -1.71
CA ASN A 164 -3.12 -4.32 -0.65
C ASN A 164 -3.92 -4.97 0.48
N PRO A 165 -3.24 -5.60 1.46
CA PRO A 165 -3.89 -6.47 2.45
C PRO A 165 -4.70 -5.71 3.50
N VAL A 166 -4.40 -4.44 3.70
CA VAL A 166 -5.01 -3.62 4.74
C VAL A 166 -5.77 -2.47 4.09
N PRO A 167 -7.11 -2.44 4.18
CA PRO A 167 -7.89 -1.29 3.71
C PRO A 167 -7.56 -0.02 4.51
N ASN A 168 -7.77 1.11 3.88
CA ASN A 168 -7.39 2.39 4.46
C ASN A 168 -8.11 2.71 5.79
N PHE A 169 -9.40 2.40 5.92
CA PHE A 169 -10.14 2.63 7.18
C PHE A 169 -9.58 1.83 8.38
N PHE A 170 -8.70 0.87 8.11
CA PHE A 170 -8.17 -0.06 9.12
C PHE A 170 -7.28 0.64 10.15
N THR A 171 -6.49 1.62 9.71
CA THR A 171 -5.54 2.33 10.59
C THR A 171 -6.26 3.02 11.74
N LEU A 172 -7.30 3.79 11.44
CA LEU A 172 -8.04 4.54 12.46
C LEU A 172 -8.91 3.64 13.34
N HIS A 173 -9.60 2.65 12.74
CA HIS A 173 -10.67 1.92 13.44
C HIS A 173 -10.17 0.64 14.11
N ILE A 174 -9.02 0.11 13.71
CA ILE A 174 -8.49 -1.17 14.22
C ILE A 174 -7.07 -1.01 14.73
N ASP A 175 -6.15 -0.45 13.93
CA ASP A 175 -4.74 -0.37 14.27
C ASP A 175 -4.48 0.48 15.52
N LEU A 176 -4.95 1.73 15.54
CA LEU A 176 -4.82 2.61 16.69
C LEU A 176 -5.48 2.07 17.97
N PRO A 177 -6.73 1.59 17.98
CA PRO A 177 -7.32 0.97 19.15
C PRO A 177 -6.54 -0.24 19.67
N LEU A 178 -6.05 -1.11 18.77
CA LEU A 178 -5.24 -2.27 19.17
C LEU A 178 -3.88 -1.86 19.73
N GLN A 179 -3.29 -0.77 19.23
CA GLN A 179 -2.05 -0.20 19.75
C GLN A 179 -2.23 0.27 21.19
N HIS A 180 -3.33 0.99 21.48
CA HIS A 180 -3.67 1.40 22.86
C HIS A 180 -3.92 0.21 23.78
N ILE A 181 -4.65 -0.82 23.31
CA ILE A 181 -4.88 -2.04 24.10
C ILE A 181 -3.56 -2.76 24.39
N SER A 182 -2.70 -2.89 23.39
CA SER A 182 -1.38 -3.53 23.55
C SER A 182 -0.50 -2.76 24.52
N SER A 183 -0.51 -1.43 24.45
CA SER A 183 0.19 -0.56 25.38
C SER A 183 -0.35 -0.70 26.80
N TRP A 184 -1.66 -0.69 26.96
CA TRP A 184 -2.29 -0.85 28.27
C TRP A 184 -1.89 -2.18 28.92
N ILE A 185 -1.90 -3.30 28.18
CA ILE A 185 -1.48 -4.62 28.66
C ILE A 185 0.00 -4.60 29.06
N ALA A 186 0.88 -4.05 28.21
CA ALA A 186 2.31 -3.97 28.50
C ALA A 186 2.60 -3.12 29.74
N ARG A 187 1.88 -1.99 29.92
CA ARG A 187 1.96 -1.16 31.13
C ARG A 187 1.46 -1.88 32.37
N ALA A 188 0.31 -2.54 32.31
CA ALA A 188 -0.22 -3.31 33.42
C ALA A 188 0.77 -4.40 33.85
N PHE A 189 1.42 -5.06 32.89
CA PHE A 189 2.46 -6.04 33.18
C PHE A 189 3.70 -5.42 33.85
N ALA A 190 4.19 -4.27 33.35
CA ALA A 190 5.30 -3.54 33.95
C ALA A 190 4.99 -3.08 35.37
N HIS A 191 3.78 -2.56 35.61
CA HIS A 191 3.33 -2.17 36.97
C HIS A 191 3.25 -3.38 37.90
N ALA A 192 2.79 -4.54 37.43
CA ALA A 192 2.78 -5.76 38.21
C ALA A 192 4.19 -6.22 38.66
N LEU A 193 5.20 -5.83 37.88
CA LEU A 193 6.63 -6.05 38.18
C LEU A 193 7.25 -4.90 39.01
N GLY A 194 6.45 -3.95 39.49
CA GLY A 194 6.87 -2.86 40.37
C GLY A 194 7.51 -1.66 39.63
N GLN A 195 7.39 -1.58 38.31
CA GLN A 195 7.94 -0.47 37.54
C GLN A 195 6.96 0.72 37.52
N GLN A 196 7.48 1.92 37.74
CA GLN A 196 6.74 3.16 37.55
C GLN A 196 7.09 3.76 36.21
N LEU A 197 6.12 3.81 35.32
CA LEU A 197 6.29 4.34 33.97
C LEU A 197 5.76 5.77 33.88
N THR A 198 6.30 6.55 32.96
CA THR A 198 5.78 7.89 32.63
C THR A 198 4.29 7.84 32.21
N PRO A 199 3.51 8.91 32.38
CA PRO A 199 2.08 8.92 32.07
C PRO A 199 1.73 8.83 30.58
N ASP A 200 2.70 8.88 29.67
CA ASP A 200 2.48 8.76 28.23
C ASP A 200 1.87 7.39 27.87
N GLN A 201 0.80 7.39 27.05
CA GLN A 201 0.04 6.17 26.78
C GLN A 201 0.78 5.17 25.90
N LEU A 202 1.58 5.62 24.93
CA LEU A 202 2.25 4.77 23.94
C LEU A 202 3.75 4.59 24.18
N LYS A 203 4.35 5.40 25.05
CA LYS A 203 5.75 5.27 25.45
C LYS A 203 5.85 4.58 26.80
N LEU A 204 6.60 3.50 26.89
CA LEU A 204 6.95 2.81 28.12
C LEU A 204 8.36 3.24 28.53
N MET A 205 8.47 4.42 29.16
CA MET A 205 9.75 4.94 29.63
C MET A 205 10.04 4.41 31.04
N PHE A 206 11.12 3.67 31.18
CA PHE A 206 11.62 3.13 32.45
C PHE A 206 12.57 4.11 33.16
N THR A 207 13.28 4.94 32.37
CA THR A 207 14.04 6.12 32.81
C THR A 207 13.72 7.29 31.88
N PRO A 208 14.12 8.54 32.18
CA PRO A 208 13.89 9.67 31.27
C PRO A 208 14.43 9.45 29.85
N ASP A 209 15.55 8.70 29.72
CA ASP A 209 16.27 8.52 28.45
C ASP A 209 16.25 7.06 27.95
N PHE A 210 15.54 6.16 28.63
CA PHE A 210 15.53 4.74 28.24
C PHE A 210 14.16 4.12 28.41
N GLY A 211 13.61 3.65 27.31
CA GLY A 211 12.30 3.05 27.25
C GLY A 211 12.01 2.46 25.89
N MET A 212 10.78 2.06 25.66
CA MET A 212 10.29 1.56 24.39
C MET A 212 9.06 2.31 23.96
N PHE A 213 8.93 2.46 22.65
CA PHE A 213 7.79 3.04 22.00
C PHE A 213 6.98 1.95 21.29
N ILE A 214 5.67 1.92 21.54
CA ILE A 214 4.78 0.97 20.86
C ILE A 214 4.36 1.55 19.52
N ALA A 215 5.21 1.37 18.52
CA ALA A 215 4.95 1.78 17.15
C ALA A 215 3.77 0.99 16.51
N PRO A 216 3.14 1.48 15.44
CA PRO A 216 2.08 0.77 14.71
C PRO A 216 2.44 -0.66 14.33
N GLY A 217 3.71 -0.94 14.01
CA GLY A 217 4.21 -2.29 13.75
C GLY A 217 4.28 -3.22 14.99
N CYS A 218 4.20 -2.66 16.22
CA CYS A 218 4.32 -3.40 17.47
C CYS A 218 2.96 -3.80 18.08
N ASN A 219 1.84 -3.35 17.51
CA ASN A 219 0.49 -3.64 17.99
C ASN A 219 -0.03 -5.06 17.70
N GLY A 220 0.74 -5.86 16.99
CA GLY A 220 0.43 -7.26 16.67
C GLY A 220 -0.35 -7.49 15.39
N ILE A 221 -0.86 -6.47 14.76
CA ILE A 221 -1.62 -6.61 13.50
C ILE A 221 -0.79 -7.25 12.41
N ARG A 222 0.48 -6.85 12.27
CA ARG A 222 1.39 -7.43 11.27
C ARG A 222 1.54 -8.94 11.45
N GLY A 223 1.78 -9.38 12.69
CA GLY A 223 1.84 -10.80 13.03
C GLY A 223 0.52 -11.52 12.79
N ALA A 224 -0.59 -10.93 13.20
CA ALA A 224 -1.93 -11.47 13.02
C ALA A 224 -2.30 -11.64 11.54
N ILE A 225 -2.05 -10.64 10.71
CA ILE A 225 -2.28 -10.71 9.26
C ILE A 225 -1.39 -11.78 8.62
N THR A 226 -0.10 -11.83 8.98
CA THR A 226 0.83 -12.85 8.44
C THR A 226 0.38 -14.26 8.79
N MET A 227 -0.02 -14.50 10.05
CA MET A 227 -0.53 -15.79 10.50
C MET A 227 -1.85 -16.14 9.82
N GLY A 228 -2.74 -15.16 9.63
CA GLY A 228 -3.99 -15.31 8.88
C GLY A 228 -3.74 -15.73 7.43
N PHE A 229 -2.76 -15.10 6.76
CA PHE A 229 -2.35 -15.47 5.40
C PHE A 229 -1.76 -16.87 5.31
N LEU A 230 -0.90 -17.25 6.26
CA LEU A 230 -0.36 -18.61 6.32
C LEU A 230 -1.49 -19.64 6.46
N ALA A 231 -2.46 -19.38 7.34
CA ALA A 231 -3.63 -20.24 7.52
C ALA A 231 -4.55 -20.26 6.29
N LEU A 232 -4.72 -19.13 5.61
CA LEU A 232 -5.52 -19.01 4.39
C LEU A 232 -4.92 -19.89 3.27
N ILE A 233 -3.62 -19.80 3.06
CA ILE A 233 -2.90 -20.59 2.06
C ILE A 233 -2.88 -22.07 2.43
N ALA A 234 -2.58 -22.38 3.69
CA ALA A 234 -2.57 -23.74 4.17
C ALA A 234 -3.94 -24.40 4.03
N GLY A 235 -5.02 -23.73 4.42
CA GLY A 235 -6.38 -24.24 4.28
C GLY A 235 -6.77 -24.56 2.84
N TYR A 236 -6.29 -23.75 1.87
CA TYR A 236 -6.44 -24.05 0.45
C TYR A 236 -5.63 -25.29 0.04
N LEU A 237 -4.36 -25.36 0.45
CA LEU A 237 -3.47 -26.47 0.10
C LEU A 237 -3.93 -27.80 0.71
N TYR A 238 -4.39 -27.80 1.96
CA TYR A 238 -4.91 -28.95 2.68
C TYR A 238 -6.39 -29.24 2.42
N LYS A 239 -7.04 -28.46 1.54
CA LYS A 239 -8.44 -28.63 1.11
C LYS A 239 -9.43 -28.66 2.28
N PHE A 240 -9.26 -27.78 3.24
CA PHE A 240 -10.17 -27.70 4.37
C PHE A 240 -11.60 -27.40 3.96
N ARG A 241 -12.56 -27.98 4.69
CA ARG A 241 -13.97 -27.58 4.55
C ARG A 241 -14.13 -26.10 4.89
N PRO A 242 -14.99 -25.33 4.21
CA PRO A 242 -15.07 -23.87 4.38
C PRO A 242 -15.24 -23.41 5.83
N ARG A 243 -16.03 -24.12 6.63
CA ARG A 243 -16.22 -23.79 8.06
C ARG A 243 -14.94 -23.98 8.88
N ILE A 244 -14.25 -25.11 8.69
CA ILE A 244 -12.97 -25.40 9.37
C ILE A 244 -11.92 -24.40 8.90
N TRP A 245 -11.88 -24.09 7.61
CA TRP A 245 -10.96 -23.13 7.03
C TRP A 245 -11.14 -21.74 7.66
N ALA A 246 -12.38 -21.24 7.74
CA ALA A 246 -12.67 -19.96 8.38
C ALA A 246 -12.25 -19.94 9.86
N LEU A 247 -12.51 -21.02 10.61
CA LEU A 247 -12.10 -21.14 12.02
C LEU A 247 -10.57 -21.17 12.18
N VAL A 248 -9.85 -21.86 11.29
CA VAL A 248 -8.38 -21.92 11.32
C VAL A 248 -7.79 -20.55 11.00
N VAL A 249 -8.34 -19.83 10.02
CA VAL A 249 -7.89 -18.46 9.70
C VAL A 249 -8.15 -17.51 10.87
N ALA A 250 -9.35 -17.53 11.44
CA ALA A 250 -9.68 -16.70 12.61
C ALA A 250 -8.80 -17.04 13.83
N GLY A 251 -8.59 -18.33 14.08
CA GLY A 251 -7.70 -18.80 15.15
C GLY A 251 -6.24 -18.40 14.93
N ALA A 252 -5.77 -18.41 13.69
CA ALA A 252 -4.41 -17.98 13.34
C ALA A 252 -4.21 -16.47 13.52
N VAL A 253 -5.19 -15.66 13.15
CA VAL A 253 -5.19 -14.21 13.41
C VAL A 253 -5.10 -13.94 14.92
N LEU A 254 -5.95 -14.60 15.70
CA LEU A 254 -5.94 -14.48 17.15
C LEU A 254 -4.60 -14.96 17.76
N LEU A 255 -4.07 -16.09 17.27
CA LEU A 255 -2.78 -16.62 17.69
C LEU A 255 -1.66 -15.60 17.45
N GLY A 256 -1.61 -15.00 16.24
CA GLY A 256 -0.63 -13.95 15.91
C GLY A 256 -0.71 -12.76 16.85
N TYR A 257 -1.91 -12.32 17.20
CA TYR A 257 -2.12 -11.22 18.14
C TYR A 257 -1.67 -11.59 19.57
N VAL A 258 -2.05 -12.77 20.07
CA VAL A 258 -1.65 -13.24 21.41
C VAL A 258 -0.13 -13.37 21.53
N PHE A 259 0.54 -13.91 20.50
CA PHE A 259 2.00 -14.00 20.50
C PHE A 259 2.70 -12.64 20.46
N ASN A 260 2.06 -11.63 19.85
CA ASN A 260 2.57 -10.27 19.94
C ASN A 260 2.43 -9.68 21.34
N LEU A 261 1.31 -9.92 22.04
CA LEU A 261 1.18 -9.51 23.45
C LEU A 261 2.26 -10.17 24.32
N LEU A 262 2.55 -11.46 24.09
CA LEU A 262 3.66 -12.14 24.76
C LEU A 262 5.00 -11.48 24.42
N ARG A 263 5.23 -11.10 23.15
CA ARG A 263 6.43 -10.34 22.74
C ARG A 263 6.58 -9.06 23.54
N LEU A 264 5.53 -8.27 23.69
CA LEU A 264 5.56 -7.05 24.48
C LEU A 264 5.90 -7.33 25.96
N CYS A 265 5.33 -8.38 26.54
CA CYS A 265 5.67 -8.78 27.91
C CYS A 265 7.15 -9.20 28.04
N PHE A 266 7.69 -9.96 27.09
CA PHE A 266 9.11 -10.32 27.06
C PHE A 266 10.01 -9.10 26.84
N LEU A 267 9.58 -8.13 26.03
CA LEU A 267 10.29 -6.87 25.88
C LEU A 267 10.33 -6.07 27.18
N VAL A 268 9.21 -5.96 27.88
CA VAL A 268 9.19 -5.32 29.22
C VAL A 268 10.21 -5.99 30.14
N LEU A 269 10.27 -7.32 30.20
CA LEU A 269 11.27 -8.04 30.98
C LEU A 269 12.70 -7.73 30.50
N TYR A 270 12.92 -7.71 29.19
CA TYR A 270 14.22 -7.35 28.61
C TYR A 270 14.65 -5.94 29.05
N TYR A 271 13.76 -4.95 28.95
CA TYR A 271 14.05 -3.56 29.32
C TYR A 271 14.34 -3.43 30.81
N ILE A 272 13.61 -4.14 31.69
CA ILE A 272 13.87 -4.17 33.16
C ILE A 272 15.27 -4.73 33.43
N VAL A 273 15.69 -5.81 32.78
CA VAL A 273 17.03 -6.38 32.92
C VAL A 273 18.08 -5.42 32.35
N ALA A 274 17.79 -4.78 31.22
CA ALA A 274 18.68 -3.84 30.56
C ALA A 274 18.94 -2.58 31.40
N LEU A 275 18.04 -2.19 32.32
CA LEU A 275 18.31 -1.09 33.27
C LEU A 275 19.60 -1.30 34.06
N HIS A 276 20.01 -2.55 34.28
CA HIS A 276 21.17 -2.90 35.08
C HIS A 276 22.41 -3.25 34.22
N ILE A 277 22.26 -3.34 32.91
CA ILE A 277 23.32 -3.82 32.00
C ILE A 277 23.42 -2.91 30.78
N THR A 278 24.38 -1.99 30.78
CA THR A 278 24.58 -1.01 29.70
C THR A 278 24.76 -1.64 28.32
N TRP A 279 25.38 -2.83 28.24
CA TRP A 279 25.54 -3.55 26.98
C TRP A 279 24.19 -3.98 26.36
N LEU A 280 23.18 -4.29 27.17
CA LEU A 280 21.83 -4.60 26.70
C LEU A 280 21.10 -3.33 26.28
N GLN A 281 21.32 -2.21 26.96
CA GLN A 281 20.70 -0.93 26.60
C GLN A 281 21.06 -0.52 25.18
N THR A 282 22.35 -0.59 24.83
CA THR A 282 22.84 -0.24 23.47
C THR A 282 22.37 -1.20 22.38
N ARG A 283 21.74 -2.33 22.73
CA ARG A 283 21.24 -3.35 21.80
C ARG A 283 19.74 -3.64 21.95
N ALA A 284 19.01 -2.70 22.48
CA ALA A 284 17.57 -2.87 22.75
C ALA A 284 16.79 -3.21 21.45
N GLU A 285 17.12 -2.55 20.35
CA GLU A 285 16.51 -2.83 19.04
C GLU A 285 16.81 -4.26 18.55
N MET A 286 18.07 -4.72 18.70
CA MET A 286 18.44 -6.11 18.38
C MET A 286 17.69 -7.10 19.25
N GLY A 287 17.52 -6.79 20.56
CA GLY A 287 16.74 -7.59 21.50
C GLY A 287 15.29 -7.74 21.05
N ASP A 288 14.66 -6.68 20.58
CA ASP A 288 13.30 -6.70 20.06
C ASP A 288 13.18 -7.62 18.82
N TYR A 289 14.10 -7.49 17.85
CA TYR A 289 14.11 -8.35 16.66
C TYR A 289 14.27 -9.83 17.02
N VAL A 290 15.18 -10.17 17.93
CA VAL A 290 15.43 -11.55 18.34
C VAL A 290 14.23 -12.15 19.07
N ILE A 291 13.66 -11.44 20.04
CA ILE A 291 12.48 -11.88 20.79
C ILE A 291 11.30 -12.06 19.84
N GLY A 292 11.08 -11.08 18.94
CA GLY A 292 10.03 -11.12 17.94
C GLY A 292 10.17 -12.31 17.00
N ALA A 293 11.36 -12.56 16.47
CA ALA A 293 11.64 -13.68 15.57
C ALA A 293 11.40 -15.03 16.27
N CYS A 294 11.93 -15.23 17.48
CA CYS A 294 11.76 -16.46 18.23
C CYS A 294 10.28 -16.76 18.49
N LEU A 295 9.52 -15.77 18.97
CA LEU A 295 8.09 -15.94 19.23
C LEU A 295 7.28 -16.18 17.95
N PHE A 296 7.62 -15.52 16.86
CA PHE A 296 6.98 -15.75 15.57
C PHE A 296 7.22 -17.19 15.06
N PHE A 297 8.45 -17.71 15.20
CA PHE A 297 8.74 -19.12 14.87
C PHE A 297 7.94 -20.09 15.74
N VAL A 298 7.82 -19.85 17.05
CA VAL A 298 7.01 -20.69 17.94
C VAL A 298 5.54 -20.62 17.53
N ALA A 299 4.98 -19.44 17.30
CA ALA A 299 3.61 -19.25 16.84
C ALA A 299 3.34 -20.01 15.51
N THR A 300 4.27 -19.90 14.58
CA THR A 300 4.21 -20.60 13.29
C THR A 300 4.24 -22.12 13.48
N ALA A 301 5.11 -22.65 14.35
CA ALA A 301 5.19 -24.07 14.66
C ALA A 301 3.89 -24.57 15.29
N VAL A 302 3.30 -23.82 16.23
CA VAL A 302 2.00 -24.12 16.85
C VAL A 302 0.91 -24.19 15.78
N LEU A 303 0.84 -23.16 14.88
CA LEU A 303 -0.14 -23.13 13.80
C LEU A 303 0.01 -24.35 12.87
N PHE A 304 1.22 -24.67 12.41
CA PHE A 304 1.44 -25.82 11.54
C PHE A 304 1.11 -27.16 12.23
N THR A 305 1.44 -27.32 13.50
CA THR A 305 1.06 -28.49 14.29
C THR A 305 -0.45 -28.63 14.36
N LEU A 306 -1.17 -27.53 14.58
CA LEU A 306 -2.64 -27.51 14.62
C LEU A 306 -3.22 -27.87 13.24
N ILE A 307 -2.69 -27.30 12.17
CA ILE A 307 -3.10 -27.58 10.78
C ILE A 307 -2.91 -29.07 10.46
N GLN A 308 -1.76 -29.65 10.81
CA GLN A 308 -1.48 -31.08 10.60
C GLN A 308 -2.45 -31.99 11.33
N LYS A 309 -2.80 -31.63 12.59
CA LYS A 309 -3.80 -32.39 13.37
C LYS A 309 -5.22 -32.30 12.81
N LEU A 310 -5.55 -31.18 12.17
CA LEU A 310 -6.87 -30.94 11.57
C LEU A 310 -6.97 -31.44 10.13
N SER A 311 -5.85 -31.81 9.49
CA SER A 311 -5.83 -32.33 8.13
C SER A 311 -5.95 -33.84 8.13
N PRO A 312 -7.11 -34.41 7.79
CA PRO A 312 -7.32 -35.85 7.90
C PRO A 312 -6.49 -36.66 6.89
N ASP A 313 -6.12 -36.10 5.74
CA ASP A 313 -5.53 -36.88 4.64
C ASP A 313 -4.10 -36.45 4.24
N GLY A 314 -3.56 -35.35 4.79
CA GLY A 314 -2.18 -34.87 4.54
C GLY A 314 -1.77 -34.72 3.06
N ASP A 315 -2.70 -34.95 2.12
CA ASP A 315 -2.42 -34.91 0.70
C ASP A 315 -2.45 -33.49 0.13
N LEU A 316 -1.25 -32.96 -0.02
CA LEU A 316 -1.03 -31.62 -0.63
C LEU A 316 -1.19 -31.61 -2.16
N ARG A 317 -1.47 -32.76 -2.77
CA ARG A 317 -1.60 -32.86 -4.23
C ARG A 317 -2.83 -32.06 -4.70
N PRO A 318 -2.73 -31.31 -5.80
CA PRO A 318 -3.90 -30.65 -6.36
C PRO A 318 -4.93 -31.72 -6.75
N PRO A 319 -6.24 -31.40 -6.69
CA PRO A 319 -7.27 -32.34 -7.10
C PRO A 319 -7.00 -32.78 -8.54
N ARG A 320 -6.98 -34.08 -8.77
CA ARG A 320 -6.92 -34.64 -10.13
C ARG A 320 -8.28 -34.35 -10.78
N LEU A 321 -8.39 -33.23 -11.47
CA LEU A 321 -9.56 -32.94 -12.27
C LEU A 321 -9.58 -33.91 -13.49
N PRO A 322 -10.77 -34.41 -13.90
CA PRO A 322 -10.87 -35.26 -15.07
C PRO A 322 -10.22 -34.55 -16.27
N ARG A 323 -9.22 -35.18 -16.87
CA ARG A 323 -8.64 -34.70 -18.11
C ARG A 323 -9.69 -34.87 -19.20
N VAL A 324 -10.15 -33.77 -19.76
CA VAL A 324 -10.91 -33.86 -21.02
C VAL A 324 -9.91 -34.28 -22.09
N ALA A 325 -10.35 -35.15 -23.02
CA ALA A 325 -9.53 -35.52 -24.17
C ALA A 325 -8.99 -34.24 -24.81
N ALA A 326 -7.68 -34.10 -24.74
CA ALA A 326 -7.05 -32.83 -25.14
C ALA A 326 -7.18 -32.73 -26.66
N GLY A 327 -8.04 -31.82 -27.12
CA GLY A 327 -8.08 -31.43 -28.51
C GLY A 327 -6.70 -30.97 -28.99
N GLU A 328 -6.43 -31.10 -30.26
CA GLU A 328 -5.20 -30.57 -30.85
C GLU A 328 -5.08 -29.05 -30.54
N ILE A 329 -3.94 -28.67 -29.98
CA ILE A 329 -3.66 -27.23 -29.77
C ILE A 329 -3.60 -26.58 -31.15
N SER A 330 -4.56 -25.74 -31.46
CA SER A 330 -4.42 -24.84 -32.60
C SER A 330 -3.33 -23.81 -32.28
N THR A 331 -2.10 -24.11 -32.69
CA THR A 331 -0.93 -23.22 -32.55
C THR A 331 -1.23 -21.84 -33.11
N ARG A 332 -2.05 -21.76 -34.19
CA ARG A 332 -2.48 -20.49 -34.79
C ARG A 332 -3.35 -19.67 -33.82
N SER A 333 -4.31 -20.29 -33.12
CA SER A 333 -5.18 -19.57 -32.18
C SER A 333 -4.41 -19.09 -30.95
N PHE A 334 -3.45 -19.88 -30.47
CA PHE A 334 -2.56 -19.48 -29.39
C PHE A 334 -1.68 -18.29 -29.82
N ALA A 335 -1.03 -18.38 -30.98
CA ALA A 335 -0.18 -17.32 -31.51
C ALA A 335 -0.95 -16.00 -31.70
N LEU A 336 -2.21 -16.06 -32.18
CA LEU A 336 -3.06 -14.88 -32.33
C LEU A 336 -3.39 -14.25 -30.98
N ARG A 337 -3.74 -15.03 -29.95
CA ARG A 337 -4.00 -14.49 -28.61
C ARG A 337 -2.75 -13.89 -27.98
N TRP A 338 -1.62 -14.55 -28.16
CA TRP A 338 -0.33 -14.07 -27.70
C TRP A 338 0.04 -12.74 -28.35
N ALA A 339 -0.10 -12.65 -29.68
CA ALA A 339 0.15 -11.42 -30.45
C ALA A 339 -0.82 -10.29 -30.06
N ALA A 340 -2.11 -10.60 -29.90
CA ALA A 340 -3.10 -9.61 -29.48
C ALA A 340 -2.83 -9.08 -28.06
N PHE A 341 -2.42 -9.94 -27.15
CA PHE A 341 -2.03 -9.51 -25.80
C PHE A 341 -0.72 -8.72 -25.83
N ALA A 342 0.28 -9.16 -26.58
CA ALA A 342 1.53 -8.40 -26.75
C ALA A 342 1.27 -7.00 -27.34
N LEU A 343 0.35 -6.90 -28.31
CA LEU A 343 -0.08 -5.61 -28.84
C LEU A 343 -0.76 -4.73 -27.78
N LEU A 344 -1.66 -5.31 -26.97
CA LEU A 344 -2.30 -4.60 -25.86
C LEU A 344 -1.25 -4.09 -24.84
N VAL A 345 -0.26 -4.93 -24.51
CA VAL A 345 0.85 -4.54 -23.63
C VAL A 345 1.66 -3.41 -24.24
N LEU A 346 1.99 -3.51 -25.52
CA LEU A 346 2.72 -2.46 -26.23
C LEU A 346 1.94 -1.14 -26.22
N LEU A 347 0.66 -1.17 -26.58
CA LEU A 347 -0.20 0.03 -26.60
C LEU A 347 -0.35 0.64 -25.21
N GLY A 348 -0.57 -0.18 -24.18
CA GLY A 348 -0.64 0.28 -22.80
C GLY A 348 0.68 0.86 -22.30
N SER A 349 1.82 0.29 -22.71
CA SER A 349 3.15 0.76 -22.29
C SER A 349 3.59 2.05 -23.00
N VAL A 350 3.18 2.27 -24.25
CA VAL A 350 3.56 3.45 -25.03
C VAL A 350 3.16 4.74 -24.32
N SER A 351 1.98 4.78 -23.73
CA SER A 351 1.50 5.98 -23.02
C SER A 351 2.39 6.33 -21.82
N TYR A 352 2.93 5.34 -21.10
CA TYR A 352 3.88 5.58 -20.01
C TYR A 352 5.24 6.04 -20.52
N VAL A 353 5.74 5.44 -21.61
CA VAL A 353 6.99 5.86 -22.25
C VAL A 353 6.86 7.31 -22.72
N GLN A 354 5.73 7.67 -23.34
CA GLN A 354 5.45 9.04 -23.75
C GLN A 354 5.36 9.99 -22.56
N ALA A 355 4.69 9.60 -21.46
CA ALA A 355 4.62 10.40 -20.25
C ALA A 355 6.01 10.61 -19.63
N ILE A 356 6.83 9.56 -19.53
CA ILE A 356 8.21 9.65 -19.04
C ILE A 356 9.08 10.50 -19.97
N ALA A 357 8.95 10.33 -21.28
CA ALA A 357 9.69 11.12 -22.26
C ALA A 357 9.28 12.60 -22.19
N ALA A 358 7.98 12.88 -22.08
CA ALA A 358 7.47 14.23 -21.89
C ALA A 358 7.92 14.85 -20.55
N ALA A 359 7.98 14.06 -19.48
CA ALA A 359 8.50 14.51 -18.18
C ALA A 359 10.01 14.81 -18.24
N ARG A 360 10.78 14.06 -19.03
CA ARG A 360 12.21 14.29 -19.25
C ARG A 360 12.49 15.46 -20.21
N GLN A 361 11.62 15.68 -21.19
CA GLN A 361 11.72 16.77 -22.16
C GLN A 361 11.08 18.06 -21.67
N ARG A 362 10.17 17.95 -20.69
CA ARG A 362 9.85 19.15 -19.92
C ARG A 362 11.19 19.56 -19.35
N PRO A 363 11.74 20.71 -19.77
CA PRO A 363 12.83 21.27 -19.01
C PRO A 363 12.35 21.13 -17.57
N ILE A 364 13.21 20.64 -16.66
CA ILE A 364 13.10 21.08 -15.28
C ILE A 364 12.96 22.58 -15.50
N VAL A 365 11.74 23.05 -15.58
CA VAL A 365 11.54 24.49 -15.63
C VAL A 365 12.15 24.86 -14.31
N VAL A 366 13.42 25.16 -14.41
CA VAL A 366 14.06 26.01 -13.44
C VAL A 366 12.97 27.01 -13.21
N ALA A 367 12.30 26.87 -12.08
CA ALA A 367 11.23 27.72 -11.65
C ALA A 367 11.46 29.02 -12.32
N ASP A 368 10.48 29.58 -13.02
CA ASP A 368 10.70 30.87 -13.67
C ASP A 368 11.71 31.58 -12.79
N PRO A 369 12.95 31.90 -13.27
CA PRO A 369 13.98 32.49 -12.40
C PRO A 369 13.45 33.69 -11.66
N LYS A 370 12.32 34.24 -12.16
CA LYS A 370 11.49 35.23 -11.50
C LYS A 370 10.66 34.71 -10.33
N ALA A 371 10.42 33.40 -10.19
CA ALA A 371 9.67 32.84 -9.07
C ALA A 371 10.57 32.33 -7.93
N LEU A 372 11.82 31.94 -8.24
CA LEU A 372 12.83 31.66 -7.23
C LEU A 372 13.27 33.00 -6.56
N GLY A 373 13.41 32.94 -5.25
CA GLY A 373 13.78 34.12 -4.47
C GLY A 373 12.60 35.04 -4.12
N ARG A 374 11.37 34.57 -4.30
CA ARG A 374 10.15 35.30 -3.91
C ARG A 374 9.65 34.93 -2.52
N PHE A 375 10.07 33.78 -2.00
CA PHE A 375 9.77 33.42 -0.63
C PHE A 375 10.61 34.24 0.34
N PRO A 376 10.03 34.73 1.46
CA PRO A 376 10.78 35.47 2.48
C PRO A 376 11.97 34.66 2.99
N GLN A 377 13.13 35.27 3.15
CA GLN A 377 14.32 34.61 3.68
C GLN A 377 14.18 34.19 5.14
N ARG A 378 13.29 34.83 5.88
CA ARG A 378 12.95 34.51 7.28
C ARG A 378 11.47 34.73 7.53
N VAL A 379 10.91 33.83 8.35
CA VAL A 379 9.54 33.88 8.85
C VAL A 379 9.62 33.64 10.36
N GLY A 380 9.50 34.69 11.16
CA GLY A 380 9.72 34.61 12.59
C GLY A 380 11.11 34.02 12.93
N ASN A 381 11.12 32.91 13.66
CA ASN A 381 12.35 32.20 14.03
C ASN A 381 12.74 31.10 13.01
N PHE A 382 12.11 31.08 11.85
CA PHE A 382 12.41 30.10 10.80
C PHE A 382 13.19 30.75 9.68
N LYS A 383 14.18 30.05 9.16
CA LYS A 383 15.02 30.46 8.04
C LYS A 383 14.73 29.61 6.82
N LEU A 384 14.62 30.25 5.67
CA LEU A 384 14.49 29.56 4.39
C LEU A 384 15.72 28.69 4.13
N GLN A 385 15.50 27.39 3.94
CA GLN A 385 16.54 26.42 3.66
C GLN A 385 16.65 26.13 2.17
N ARG A 386 15.52 25.91 1.51
CA ARG A 386 15.48 25.65 0.07
C ARG A 386 14.14 26.05 -0.52
N GLU A 387 14.16 26.30 -1.83
CA GLU A 387 12.98 26.49 -2.67
C GLU A 387 13.03 25.48 -3.80
N TRP A 388 11.87 24.91 -4.18
CA TRP A 388 11.78 24.01 -5.34
C TRP A 388 10.38 24.06 -5.96
N ASN A 389 10.26 23.50 -7.15
CA ASN A 389 8.98 23.37 -7.84
C ASN A 389 8.61 21.91 -7.98
N GLU A 390 7.35 21.62 -7.79
CA GLU A 390 6.77 20.32 -8.02
C GLU A 390 5.81 20.38 -9.20
N TYR A 391 6.01 19.49 -10.18
CA TYR A 391 5.10 19.28 -11.28
C TYR A 391 4.22 18.08 -10.98
N ILE A 392 2.91 18.28 -11.00
CA ILE A 392 1.98 17.15 -10.96
C ILE A 392 1.96 16.52 -12.36
N LEU A 393 2.20 15.21 -12.42
CA LEU A 393 2.45 14.40 -13.63
C LEU A 393 1.40 14.53 -14.75
N THR A 394 0.21 15.05 -14.46
CA THR A 394 -0.94 15.05 -15.36
C THR A 394 -1.34 16.41 -15.95
N GLY A 395 -0.61 17.47 -15.64
CA GLY A 395 -1.02 18.80 -16.11
C GLY A 395 0.02 19.90 -15.93
N PRO A 396 -0.32 21.15 -16.29
CA PRO A 396 0.53 22.33 -16.10
C PRO A 396 0.53 22.81 -14.64
N LEU A 397 0.18 21.96 -13.69
CA LEU A 397 0.01 22.29 -12.30
C LEU A 397 1.37 22.34 -11.61
N ILE A 398 1.79 23.54 -11.25
CA ILE A 398 3.06 23.81 -10.59
C ILE A 398 2.75 24.20 -9.16
N PHE A 399 3.34 23.47 -8.22
CA PHE A 399 3.48 23.94 -6.84
C PHE A 399 4.84 24.60 -6.68
N TYR A 400 4.86 25.75 -6.06
CA TYR A 400 6.06 26.40 -5.56
C TYR A 400 6.17 26.05 -4.09
N TRP A 401 7.29 25.44 -3.71
CA TRP A 401 7.55 25.01 -2.35
C TRP A 401 8.74 25.74 -1.75
N ALA A 402 8.66 25.99 -0.46
CA ALA A 402 9.76 26.50 0.35
C ALA A 402 9.82 25.73 1.67
N ASP A 403 10.98 25.22 2.03
CA ASP A 403 11.24 24.64 3.35
C ASP A 403 11.87 25.67 4.26
N TYR A 404 11.26 25.83 5.41
CA TYR A 404 11.71 26.69 6.49
C TYR A 404 12.13 25.85 7.68
N VAL A 405 13.35 26.08 8.17
CA VAL A 405 13.92 25.39 9.32
C VAL A 405 14.00 26.33 10.50
N TYR A 406 13.65 25.86 11.67
CA TYR A 406 13.75 26.64 12.91
C TYR A 406 15.20 27.03 13.21
N ASP A 407 15.47 28.33 13.39
CA ASP A 407 16.79 28.96 13.62
C ASP A 407 16.74 29.91 14.85
N GLY A 408 15.92 29.56 15.85
CA GLY A 408 15.76 30.38 17.06
C GLY A 408 16.71 29.97 18.19
N PRO A 409 16.91 30.86 19.19
CA PRO A 409 17.68 30.53 20.39
C PRO A 409 17.01 29.42 21.19
N GLY A 410 17.73 28.32 21.39
CA GLY A 410 17.25 27.10 22.01
C GLY A 410 16.76 26.10 20.97
N THR A 411 17.67 25.37 20.34
CA THR A 411 17.40 24.26 19.40
C THR A 411 16.60 23.10 20.01
N SER A 412 16.16 23.20 21.25
CA SER A 412 15.39 22.20 22.00
C SER A 412 13.92 22.58 22.26
N GLY A 413 13.37 23.59 21.59
CA GLY A 413 12.04 24.11 21.98
C GLY A 413 10.88 23.79 21.05
N VAL A 414 11.12 23.37 19.81
CA VAL A 414 10.11 22.82 18.89
C VAL A 414 10.68 21.54 18.36
N THR A 415 10.83 20.57 19.23
CA THR A 415 11.04 19.20 18.83
C THR A 415 9.74 18.73 18.19
N ALA A 416 9.78 18.33 16.92
CA ALA A 416 8.89 17.28 16.48
C ALA A 416 8.96 16.23 17.60
N ALA A 417 7.84 15.93 18.28
CA ALA A 417 7.81 15.14 19.49
C ALA A 417 8.69 13.89 19.29
N SER A 418 9.89 13.93 19.85
CA SER A 418 10.90 12.90 19.69
C SER A 418 10.44 11.65 20.40
N GLY A 419 9.83 10.74 19.64
CA GLY A 419 9.80 9.33 20.01
C GLY A 419 11.20 8.78 19.84
N ASP A 420 11.66 8.00 20.79
CA ASP A 420 12.96 7.35 20.83
C ASP A 420 13.47 6.90 19.46
N GLY A 421 14.66 7.36 19.08
CA GLY A 421 15.40 6.99 17.89
C GLY A 421 15.23 7.94 16.70
N ALA A 422 14.35 8.94 16.74
CA ALA A 422 14.31 9.99 15.76
C ALA A 422 15.51 10.93 16.01
N GLN A 423 16.31 11.16 15.01
CA GLN A 423 17.29 12.24 15.03
C GLN A 423 16.57 13.54 15.40
N GLU A 424 16.98 14.15 16.52
CA GLU A 424 16.55 15.48 16.89
C GLU A 424 16.97 16.45 15.77
N GLY A 425 16.10 16.61 14.79
CA GLY A 425 16.26 17.61 13.74
C GLY A 425 15.51 18.87 14.10
N PRO A 426 15.94 20.03 13.62
CA PRO A 426 15.16 21.26 13.77
C PRO A 426 13.79 21.08 13.11
N ALA A 427 12.74 21.70 13.70
CA ALA A 427 11.41 21.67 13.11
C ALA A 427 11.43 22.28 11.70
N VAL A 428 10.83 21.61 10.76
CA VAL A 428 10.72 22.04 9.36
C VAL A 428 9.25 22.32 9.05
N VAL A 429 8.99 23.47 8.45
CA VAL A 429 7.68 23.83 7.90
C VAL A 429 7.84 24.02 6.40
N SER A 430 7.15 23.23 5.61
CA SER A 430 7.10 23.38 4.16
C SER A 430 5.90 24.22 3.77
N VAL A 431 6.13 25.25 2.98
CA VAL A 431 5.09 26.12 2.43
C VAL A 431 4.91 25.80 0.97
N GLY A 432 3.71 25.38 0.58
CA GLY A 432 3.34 25.12 -0.81
C GLY A 432 2.33 26.14 -1.32
N ILE A 433 2.55 26.71 -2.49
CA ILE A 433 1.66 27.67 -3.13
C ILE A 433 1.43 27.25 -4.57
N SER A 434 0.18 27.26 -5.00
CA SER A 434 -0.14 27.00 -6.40
C SER A 434 -0.97 28.14 -6.99
N PRO A 435 -0.35 29.07 -7.72
CA PRO A 435 -1.09 30.12 -8.41
C PRO A 435 -1.90 29.60 -9.61
N VAL A 436 -1.66 28.38 -10.04
CA VAL A 436 -2.29 27.75 -11.21
C VAL A 436 -3.44 26.82 -10.81
N LEU A 437 -3.32 26.11 -9.68
CA LEU A 437 -4.40 25.30 -9.13
C LEU A 437 -5.52 26.17 -8.57
N GLY A 438 -6.75 25.81 -8.87
CA GLY A 438 -7.89 26.36 -8.15
C GLY A 438 -7.84 26.00 -6.67
N ALA A 439 -8.42 26.88 -5.89
CA ALA A 439 -8.49 26.71 -4.46
C ALA A 439 -9.39 25.51 -4.12
N HIS A 440 -8.84 24.48 -3.54
CA HIS A 440 -9.55 23.33 -2.99
C HIS A 440 -8.77 22.79 -1.79
N ASP A 441 -9.47 22.07 -0.91
CA ASP A 441 -8.82 21.41 0.22
C ASP A 441 -7.93 20.27 -0.28
N THR A 442 -6.72 20.18 0.26
CA THR A 442 -5.76 19.11 -0.07
C THR A 442 -6.29 17.72 0.28
N LEU A 443 -7.24 17.61 1.23
CA LEU A 443 -7.92 16.36 1.55
C LEU A 443 -8.49 15.67 0.30
N LEU A 444 -8.98 16.44 -0.68
CA LEU A 444 -9.48 15.87 -1.94
C LEU A 444 -8.38 15.13 -2.71
N CYS A 445 -7.16 15.67 -2.70
CA CYS A 445 -6.01 15.05 -3.35
C CYS A 445 -5.60 13.75 -2.64
N HIS A 446 -5.60 13.77 -1.30
CA HIS A 446 -5.28 12.61 -0.48
C HIS A 446 -6.33 11.51 -0.65
N ALA A 447 -7.63 11.86 -0.60
CA ALA A 447 -8.72 10.94 -0.83
C ALA A 447 -8.66 10.30 -2.24
N ALA A 448 -8.31 11.08 -3.26
CA ALA A 448 -8.19 10.57 -4.64
C ALA A 448 -7.00 9.63 -4.82
N ARG A 449 -5.91 9.82 -4.06
CA ARG A 449 -4.76 8.91 -4.04
C ARG A 449 -5.03 7.65 -3.21
N GLY A 450 -6.15 7.63 -2.44
CA GLY A 450 -6.48 6.55 -1.53
C GLY A 450 -5.62 6.57 -0.26
N GLU A 451 -5.08 7.71 0.09
CA GLU A 451 -4.34 7.92 1.33
C GLU A 451 -5.31 8.02 2.51
N ASP A 452 -4.90 7.49 3.67
CA ASP A 452 -5.69 7.54 4.89
C ASP A 452 -5.49 8.87 5.62
N TRP A 453 -6.59 9.55 5.90
CA TRP A 453 -6.56 10.64 6.88
C TRP A 453 -7.08 10.13 8.22
N LEU A 454 -6.32 10.41 9.25
CA LEU A 454 -6.64 10.02 10.62
C LEU A 454 -7.50 11.08 11.30
N TRP A 455 -7.37 12.33 10.86
CA TRP A 455 -8.16 13.46 11.30
C TRP A 455 -8.23 14.51 10.19
N HIS A 456 -9.38 15.17 10.10
CA HIS A 456 -9.59 16.34 9.26
C HIS A 456 -10.63 17.25 9.92
N GLY A 457 -10.37 18.56 9.91
CA GLY A 457 -11.30 19.53 10.49
C GLY A 457 -10.75 20.96 10.54
N PRO A 458 -11.54 21.90 11.05
CA PRO A 458 -11.12 23.28 11.18
C PRO A 458 -9.98 23.41 12.19
N LEU A 459 -9.03 24.28 11.86
CA LEU A 459 -7.88 24.60 12.69
C LEU A 459 -7.74 26.12 12.79
N GLU A 460 -7.83 26.63 14.01
CA GLU A 460 -7.66 28.05 14.30
C GLU A 460 -6.27 28.27 14.87
N ILE A 461 -5.47 29.10 14.19
CA ILE A 461 -4.09 29.39 14.58
C ILE A 461 -3.98 30.86 14.94
N ALA A 462 -3.53 31.15 16.16
CA ALA A 462 -3.26 32.52 16.58
C ALA A 462 -2.03 33.06 15.86
N THR A 463 -2.18 34.24 15.23
CA THR A 463 -1.12 35.01 14.57
C THR A 463 -1.00 36.38 15.22
N ASP A 464 0.03 37.14 14.89
CA ASP A 464 0.21 38.48 15.45
C ASP A 464 -0.89 39.47 15.00
N SER A 465 -1.51 39.19 13.84
CA SER A 465 -2.61 40.00 13.27
C SER A 465 -4.01 39.51 13.71
N GLY A 466 -4.12 38.40 14.43
CA GLY A 466 -5.39 37.83 14.86
C GLY A 466 -5.39 36.30 14.77
N THR A 467 -6.53 35.72 14.41
CA THR A 467 -6.68 34.27 14.23
C THR A 467 -6.78 33.94 12.76
N ALA A 468 -5.93 33.04 12.28
CA ALA A 468 -6.00 32.50 10.93
C ALA A 468 -6.72 31.16 10.96
N SER A 469 -7.69 30.98 10.06
CA SER A 469 -8.50 29.77 9.96
C SER A 469 -7.99 28.89 8.82
N PHE A 470 -7.74 27.63 9.15
CA PHE A 470 -7.24 26.62 8.23
C PHE A 470 -8.16 25.41 8.20
N SER A 471 -8.12 24.68 7.11
CA SER A 471 -8.52 23.27 7.04
C SER A 471 -7.31 22.43 7.42
N GLY A 472 -7.37 21.74 8.54
CA GLY A 472 -6.29 20.89 9.05
C GLY A 472 -6.50 19.45 8.72
N SER A 473 -5.44 18.72 8.40
CA SER A 473 -5.45 17.29 8.11
C SER A 473 -4.27 16.59 8.76
N PHE A 474 -4.51 15.37 9.21
CA PHE A 474 -3.49 14.45 9.68
C PHE A 474 -3.65 13.13 8.91
N PHE A 475 -2.66 12.77 8.13
CA PHE A 475 -2.71 11.59 7.29
C PHE A 475 -1.41 10.78 7.37
N ASN A 476 -1.52 9.51 6.99
CA ASN A 476 -0.43 8.55 7.03
C ASN A 476 -0.03 8.16 5.61
N ASP A 477 1.24 8.33 5.29
CA ASP A 477 1.87 7.86 4.05
C ASP A 477 2.92 6.79 4.41
N GLY A 478 2.43 5.61 4.74
CA GLY A 478 3.28 4.48 5.08
C GLY A 478 4.04 4.65 6.40
N ALA A 479 5.35 4.91 6.33
CA ALA A 479 6.21 5.03 7.50
C ALA A 479 6.18 6.44 8.15
N THR A 480 5.64 7.42 7.44
CA THR A 480 5.64 8.81 7.85
C THR A 480 4.22 9.34 8.00
N GLN A 481 4.00 10.20 8.96
CA GLN A 481 2.74 10.92 9.14
C GLN A 481 2.95 12.39 8.82
N TYR A 482 2.02 12.94 8.05
CA TYR A 482 2.04 14.34 7.65
C TYR A 482 0.92 15.10 8.34
N LEU A 483 1.29 16.27 8.79
CA LEU A 483 0.39 17.25 9.37
C LEU A 483 0.27 18.40 8.36
N GLU A 484 -0.93 18.65 7.87
CA GLU A 484 -1.19 19.69 6.89
C GLU A 484 -2.21 20.69 7.38
N ALA A 485 -2.01 21.95 7.04
CA ALA A 485 -2.99 23.01 7.20
C ALA A 485 -3.09 23.79 5.90
N THR A 486 -4.29 23.84 5.34
CA THR A 486 -4.56 24.53 4.08
C THR A 486 -5.50 25.69 4.29
N THR A 487 -5.17 26.82 3.68
CA THR A 487 -6.03 28.00 3.64
C THR A 487 -6.05 28.58 2.23
N ILE A 488 -6.95 29.50 1.97
CA ILE A 488 -6.99 30.26 0.72
C ILE A 488 -6.84 31.75 0.99
N CYS A 489 -6.01 32.39 0.18
CA CYS A 489 -5.80 33.83 0.24
C CYS A 489 -6.39 34.49 -1.00
N THR A 490 -7.26 35.47 -0.79
CA THR A 490 -7.86 36.30 -1.84
C THR A 490 -7.71 37.77 -1.44
N GLY A 491 -7.01 38.56 -2.26
CA GLY A 491 -6.68 39.93 -1.87
C GLY A 491 -5.88 39.97 -0.56
N ASP A 492 -6.37 40.67 0.41
CA ASP A 492 -5.74 40.87 1.72
C ASP A 492 -6.29 39.95 2.81
N SER A 493 -7.14 39.00 2.47
CA SER A 493 -7.75 38.07 3.40
C SER A 493 -7.40 36.60 3.09
N CYS A 494 -7.11 35.84 4.15
CA CYS A 494 -6.93 34.39 4.08
C CYS A 494 -7.95 33.71 5.00
N GLY A 495 -8.58 32.64 4.55
CA GLY A 495 -9.59 31.95 5.33
C GLY A 495 -9.91 30.54 4.80
N GLN A 496 -10.77 29.84 5.50
CA GLN A 496 -11.16 28.47 5.17
C GLN A 496 -11.90 28.37 3.83
N PHE A 497 -11.85 27.17 3.26
CA PHE A 497 -12.68 26.80 2.11
C PHE A 497 -14.15 26.73 2.50
N SER A 498 -14.97 27.64 1.96
CA SER A 498 -16.41 27.70 2.27
C SER A 498 -17.30 26.73 1.48
N THR A 499 -16.72 26.01 0.53
CA THR A 499 -17.48 25.25 -0.49
C THR A 499 -17.41 23.75 -0.34
N GLU A 500 -16.85 23.24 0.73
CA GLU A 500 -16.74 21.80 0.96
C GLU A 500 -18.06 21.19 1.41
N ARG A 501 -18.40 20.07 0.80
CA ARG A 501 -19.56 19.26 1.19
C ARG A 501 -19.13 17.82 1.38
N GLN A 502 -19.55 17.24 2.48
CA GLN A 502 -19.47 15.80 2.70
C GLN A 502 -20.74 15.11 2.18
N HIS A 503 -20.58 14.09 1.39
CA HIS A 503 -21.67 13.23 0.95
C HIS A 503 -21.20 11.78 0.97
N PHE A 504 -21.88 10.91 1.73
CA PHE A 504 -21.53 9.50 1.91
C PHE A 504 -20.06 9.24 2.31
N GLY A 505 -19.49 10.08 3.16
CA GLY A 505 -18.09 9.96 3.60
C GLY A 505 -17.04 10.46 2.61
N PHE A 506 -17.45 10.97 1.47
CA PHE A 506 -16.56 11.64 0.52
C PHE A 506 -16.64 13.15 0.69
N VAL A 507 -15.48 13.79 0.69
CA VAL A 507 -15.36 15.26 0.67
C VAL A 507 -15.28 15.70 -0.79
N TYR A 508 -16.02 16.70 -1.18
CA TYR A 508 -15.94 17.28 -2.51
C TYR A 508 -16.16 18.80 -2.48
N SER A 509 -15.48 19.49 -3.38
CA SER A 509 -15.59 20.92 -3.57
C SER A 509 -16.38 21.23 -4.86
N ARG A 510 -17.16 22.31 -4.84
CA ARG A 510 -17.85 22.83 -6.03
C ARG A 510 -16.89 23.72 -6.84
N VAL A 511 -15.82 23.17 -7.35
CA VAL A 511 -14.90 23.94 -8.18
C VAL A 511 -15.22 23.68 -9.66
N ASP A 512 -15.42 24.77 -10.41
CA ASP A 512 -15.56 24.69 -11.86
C ASP A 512 -14.18 24.52 -12.48
N THR A 513 -13.96 23.38 -13.15
CA THR A 513 -12.68 23.06 -13.81
C THR A 513 -12.27 24.09 -14.85
N LYS A 514 -13.19 24.81 -15.46
CA LYS A 514 -12.88 25.89 -16.40
C LYS A 514 -12.30 27.12 -15.69
N THR A 515 -12.79 27.41 -14.50
CA THR A 515 -12.30 28.50 -13.67
C THR A 515 -10.93 28.19 -13.09
N LEU A 516 -10.63 26.89 -12.87
CA LEU A 516 -9.34 26.42 -12.37
C LEU A 516 -8.15 26.76 -13.28
N LEU A 517 -8.35 26.71 -14.58
CA LEU A 517 -7.27 26.78 -15.57
C LEU A 517 -7.14 28.16 -16.24
N SER A 518 -8.04 29.11 -15.93
CA SER A 518 -7.98 30.45 -16.52
C SER A 518 -7.12 31.40 -15.65
N PRO A 519 -6.16 32.10 -16.23
CA PRO A 519 -5.41 33.13 -15.52
C PRO A 519 -6.35 34.28 -15.11
N ASN A 520 -6.57 34.46 -13.82
CA ASN A 520 -7.34 35.57 -13.26
C ASN A 520 -6.58 36.13 -12.06
N PRO A 521 -6.25 37.44 -12.04
CA PRO A 521 -5.54 38.08 -10.93
C PRO A 521 -6.32 38.12 -9.60
N GLU A 522 -7.65 38.00 -9.65
CA GLU A 522 -8.51 37.90 -8.45
C GLU A 522 -8.69 36.47 -7.96
N ARG A 523 -7.97 35.53 -8.54
CA ARG A 523 -8.10 34.11 -8.23
C ARG A 523 -7.65 33.85 -6.80
N PRO A 524 -8.42 33.06 -6.03
CA PRO A 524 -7.96 32.56 -4.74
C PRO A 524 -6.70 31.69 -4.90
N ILE A 525 -5.68 31.98 -4.11
CA ILE A 525 -4.41 31.24 -4.12
C ILE A 525 -4.38 30.32 -2.89
N PRO A 526 -4.36 29.00 -3.06
CA PRO A 526 -4.21 28.09 -1.93
C PRO A 526 -2.79 28.20 -1.34
N VAL A 527 -2.72 28.23 -0.02
CA VAL A 527 -1.49 28.13 0.75
C VAL A 527 -1.57 26.84 1.57
N LEU A 528 -0.63 25.95 1.35
CA LEU A 528 -0.48 24.71 2.08
C LEU A 528 0.73 24.81 3.00
N LEU A 529 0.51 24.59 4.28
CA LEU A 529 1.56 24.48 5.29
C LEU A 529 1.63 23.02 5.72
N ARG A 530 2.82 22.43 5.60
CA ARG A 530 3.05 21.01 5.92
C ARG A 530 4.17 20.88 6.93
N THR A 531 3.96 20.04 7.92
CA THR A 531 5.01 19.51 8.78
C THR A 531 5.00 17.99 8.69
N GLU A 532 6.16 17.37 8.79
CA GLU A 532 6.31 15.92 8.79
C GLU A 532 6.63 15.46 10.20
N THR A 533 6.02 14.37 10.64
CA THR A 533 6.37 13.75 11.90
C THR A 533 6.82 12.31 11.69
N LEU A 534 7.92 11.94 12.34
CA LEU A 534 8.40 10.55 12.38
C LEU A 534 7.66 9.70 13.41
N ASN A 535 6.77 10.30 14.18
CA ASN A 535 5.97 9.60 15.17
C ASN A 535 4.73 8.95 14.54
N THR A 536 4.91 7.77 13.99
CA THR A 536 3.86 7.02 13.26
C THR A 536 2.72 6.47 14.14
N SER A 537 2.66 6.81 15.42
CA SER A 537 1.59 6.41 16.33
C SER A 537 0.92 7.57 17.05
N MET A 538 1.05 8.75 16.49
CA MET A 538 0.38 9.92 17.02
C MET A 538 -1.14 9.77 16.96
N VAL A 539 -1.83 10.10 18.05
CA VAL A 539 -3.28 10.18 18.04
C VAL A 539 -3.74 11.51 17.46
N PRO A 540 -4.94 11.57 16.85
CA PRO A 540 -5.42 12.78 16.16
C PRO A 540 -5.38 14.06 17.02
N ASP A 541 -5.73 13.99 18.31
CA ASP A 541 -5.69 15.17 19.19
C ASP A 541 -4.27 15.67 19.45
N ALA A 542 -3.31 14.75 19.62
CA ALA A 542 -1.90 15.10 19.78
C ALA A 542 -1.34 15.68 18.49
N ALA A 543 -1.67 15.10 17.35
CA ALA A 543 -1.30 15.61 16.04
C ALA A 543 -1.84 17.03 15.78
N ARG A 544 -3.11 17.26 16.14
CA ARG A 544 -3.72 18.59 16.06
C ARG A 544 -3.00 19.60 16.93
N ALA A 545 -2.67 19.24 18.17
CA ALA A 545 -1.95 20.12 19.09
C ALA A 545 -0.54 20.44 18.58
N GLU A 546 0.19 19.45 18.08
CA GLU A 546 1.51 19.63 17.47
C GLU A 546 1.46 20.54 16.23
N LEU A 547 0.54 20.28 15.29
CA LEU A 547 0.35 21.10 14.11
C LEU A 547 0.05 22.56 14.50
N THR A 548 -0.87 22.75 15.46
CA THR A 548 -1.21 24.10 15.97
C THR A 548 0.01 24.81 16.54
N ALA A 549 0.80 24.14 17.39
CA ALA A 549 1.98 24.72 18.02
C ALA A 549 3.07 25.08 17.00
N ASN A 550 3.35 24.18 16.06
CA ASN A 550 4.35 24.38 15.02
C ASN A 550 3.97 25.55 14.10
N LEU A 551 2.73 25.60 13.62
CA LEU A 551 2.27 26.67 12.74
C LEU A 551 2.10 27.99 13.47
N GLN A 552 1.68 27.99 14.72
CA GLN A 552 1.63 29.19 15.54
C GLN A 552 3.02 29.81 15.75
N SER A 553 4.03 28.95 16.01
CA SER A 553 5.43 29.38 16.09
C SER A 553 5.94 29.93 14.75
N PHE A 554 5.56 29.28 13.64
CA PHE A 554 5.97 29.69 12.30
C PHE A 554 5.34 31.02 11.88
N LEU A 555 4.04 31.23 12.14
CA LEU A 555 3.28 32.39 11.71
C LEU A 555 3.43 33.62 12.64
N ARG A 556 4.15 33.49 13.75
CA ARG A 556 4.51 34.67 14.56
C ARG A 556 5.41 35.59 13.78
N GLY A 557 4.97 36.85 13.57
CA GLY A 557 5.69 37.84 12.81
C GLY A 557 5.61 37.71 11.28
N ALA A 558 4.73 36.83 10.78
CA ALA A 558 4.48 36.73 9.34
C ALA A 558 2.98 36.69 9.03
N GLU A 559 2.59 37.51 8.05
CA GLU A 559 1.27 37.44 7.46
C GLU A 559 1.27 36.46 6.28
N LEU A 560 0.24 35.59 6.16
CA LEU A 560 0.13 34.60 5.09
C LEU A 560 0.19 35.20 3.67
N GLN A 561 -0.23 36.44 3.54
CA GLN A 561 -0.19 37.19 2.29
C GLN A 561 1.22 37.39 1.74
N VAL A 562 2.24 37.41 2.59
CA VAL A 562 3.65 37.50 2.19
C VAL A 562 4.01 36.38 1.21
N PHE A 563 3.40 35.19 1.36
CA PHE A 563 3.65 34.04 0.46
C PHE A 563 2.91 34.16 -0.87
N THR A 564 1.80 34.90 -0.92
CA THR A 564 0.94 34.96 -2.12
C THR A 564 1.20 36.24 -2.94
N GLN A 565 1.75 37.31 -2.35
CA GLN A 565 2.05 38.57 -3.02
C GLN A 565 2.88 38.43 -4.31
N PRO A 566 3.93 37.58 -4.34
CA PRO A 566 4.74 37.43 -5.55
C PRO A 566 4.00 36.93 -6.78
N TYR A 567 2.84 36.33 -6.62
CA TYR A 567 2.06 35.69 -7.67
C TYR A 567 0.80 36.45 -8.08
N ARG A 568 0.63 37.66 -7.56
CA ARG A 568 -0.48 38.57 -7.85
C ARG A 568 -0.13 39.69 -8.83
#